data_07b9f1280f87e171beb2b5ad126f82c8
#
_entry.id   07b9f1280f87e171beb2b5ad126f82c8
#
_cell.length_a   1.000
_cell.length_b   1.000
_cell.length_c   1.000
_cell.angle_alpha   90.00
_cell.angle_beta   90.00
_cell.angle_gamma   90.00
#
_symmetry.space_group_name_H-M   'P 1'
#
loop_
_entity.id
_entity.type
_entity.pdbx_description
1 polymer ?
#
loop_
_entity_poly.entity_id
_entity_poly.type
_entity_poly.pdbx_seq_one_letter_code
_entity_poly.pdbx_strand_id
1 'polypeptide(L)'
;DSYDEEITVYNWEDYIYSKTELQNDFNEYYKVKTGKTVKVNYSTFDTNETMLTNIINGDAVVDVIAPSEYAIEKLLQHDLLEKIDKTKVSTISNVNSAIYEAVREVFGTFTTDGGETVDITDYFVPYMWGTLGILYNADVVTEADLAKGWGLLWNENGNEALNGKIFMKDSIRDSYCAAVMYLKEYNLLPDAHKNKSVQELINTNDDTMLAAVEELLVRQKDVLKGYEVDFGKQEMISEKGLVDLAWSGDALYAIEEAEASSSAPALDYFVPEVGGNVWFDGWVIPKNAKNKEAANYFIAFLNEPEIAMSNMLEIGYTSAVDKSVFESSEAALALLEEAEYDAAEFFADERRYPEITESLGVMKDFGARNDVVVAMWERVVSSNTDLTTLWIIIGVVAVLVIAGIAIFLVRRNKNRRVKK
;
A
#
# COMPACT_ATOMS: atom_id res chain seq x y z
N ASP A 1 -24.17 24.50 9.57
CA ASP A 1 -25.33 23.74 9.11
C ASP A 1 -25.34 22.39 9.85
N SER A 2 -26.51 22.03 10.39
CA SER A 2 -26.66 20.72 11.05
C SER A 2 -27.04 19.69 10.01
N TYR A 3 -26.26 18.59 9.93
CA TYR A 3 -26.63 17.42 9.15
C TYR A 3 -27.59 16.53 9.93
N ASP A 4 -28.42 15.74 9.25
CA ASP A 4 -29.34 14.79 9.87
C ASP A 4 -28.60 13.57 10.41
N GLU A 5 -27.55 13.15 9.73
CA GLU A 5 -26.75 11.97 10.02
C GLU A 5 -25.24 12.25 9.80
N GLU A 6 -24.40 11.32 10.24
CA GLU A 6 -22.97 11.34 9.97
C GLU A 6 -22.44 9.93 9.74
N ILE A 7 -21.35 9.83 8.95
CA ILE A 7 -20.53 8.63 8.82
C ILE A 7 -19.07 8.95 9.10
N THR A 8 -18.32 7.96 9.56
CA THR A 8 -16.88 8.02 9.72
C THR A 8 -16.23 7.06 8.73
N VAL A 9 -15.47 7.64 7.80
CA VAL A 9 -14.67 6.93 6.77
C VAL A 9 -13.25 6.77 7.27
N TYR A 10 -12.69 5.57 7.16
CA TYR A 10 -11.31 5.25 7.50
C TYR A 10 -10.62 4.67 6.27
N ASN A 11 -9.73 5.42 5.65
CA ASN A 11 -9.11 5.09 4.37
C ASN A 11 -7.60 5.30 4.41
N TRP A 12 -6.90 4.92 3.36
CA TRP A 12 -5.50 5.23 3.15
C TRP A 12 -5.27 6.74 2.98
N GLU A 13 -4.07 7.19 3.23
CA GLU A 13 -3.65 8.54 2.85
C GLU A 13 -3.66 8.67 1.31
N ASP A 14 -3.96 9.87 0.79
CA ASP A 14 -3.98 10.18 -0.65
C ASP A 14 -4.76 9.17 -1.53
N TYR A 15 -5.89 8.66 -1.06
CA TYR A 15 -6.61 7.55 -1.70
C TYR A 15 -8.07 7.84 -2.04
N ILE A 16 -8.42 9.10 -2.13
CA ILE A 16 -9.73 9.59 -2.56
C ILE A 16 -9.57 11.03 -3.08
N TYR A 17 -10.42 11.43 -4.02
CA TYR A 17 -10.43 12.80 -4.53
C TYR A 17 -10.78 13.83 -3.43
N SER A 18 -10.73 15.10 -3.77
CA SER A 18 -10.92 16.23 -2.84
C SER A 18 -11.98 15.97 -1.76
N LYS A 19 -11.57 15.96 -0.49
CA LYS A 19 -12.46 15.69 0.66
C LYS A 19 -13.62 16.69 0.78
N THR A 20 -13.44 17.90 0.27
CA THR A 20 -14.50 18.93 0.24
C THR A 20 -15.54 18.62 -0.81
N GLU A 21 -15.11 18.21 -1.99
CA GLU A 21 -16.02 17.80 -3.07
C GLU A 21 -16.74 16.51 -2.70
N LEU A 22 -16.01 15.51 -2.18
CA LEU A 22 -16.57 14.27 -1.66
C LEU A 22 -17.73 14.52 -0.66
N GLN A 23 -17.53 15.45 0.30
CA GLN A 23 -18.55 15.80 1.28
C GLN A 23 -19.82 16.34 0.61
N ASN A 24 -19.66 17.21 -0.38
CA ASN A 24 -20.77 17.83 -1.08
C ASN A 24 -21.49 16.82 -1.98
N ASP A 25 -20.75 16.09 -2.77
CA ASP A 25 -21.25 15.13 -3.75
C ASP A 25 -21.97 13.96 -3.06
N PHE A 26 -21.36 13.41 -2.03
CA PHE A 26 -21.99 12.33 -1.26
C PHE A 26 -23.23 12.82 -0.50
N ASN A 27 -23.21 14.01 0.08
CA ASN A 27 -24.38 14.58 0.75
C ASN A 27 -25.54 14.78 -0.22
N GLU A 28 -25.28 15.26 -1.44
CA GLU A 28 -26.30 15.38 -2.49
C GLU A 28 -26.83 14.02 -2.92
N TYR A 29 -25.94 13.06 -3.19
CA TYR A 29 -26.33 11.68 -3.54
C TYR A 29 -27.19 11.04 -2.44
N TYR A 30 -26.75 11.13 -1.19
CA TYR A 30 -27.44 10.55 -0.05
C TYR A 30 -28.82 11.18 0.17
N LYS A 31 -28.92 12.50 -0.01
CA LYS A 31 -30.17 13.24 0.07
C LYS A 31 -31.18 12.81 -1.01
N VAL A 32 -30.72 12.56 -2.23
CA VAL A 32 -31.56 12.03 -3.31
C VAL A 32 -32.09 10.63 -2.97
N LYS A 33 -31.26 9.77 -2.36
CA LYS A 33 -31.61 8.38 -2.03
C LYS A 33 -32.50 8.25 -0.79
N THR A 34 -32.30 9.10 0.22
CA THR A 34 -32.91 8.93 1.55
C THR A 34 -33.77 10.10 2.02
N GLY A 35 -33.64 11.27 1.40
CA GLY A 35 -34.26 12.53 1.85
C GLY A 35 -33.50 13.20 3.01
N LYS A 36 -32.38 12.64 3.49
CA LYS A 36 -31.59 13.12 4.62
C LYS A 36 -30.25 13.68 4.16
N THR A 37 -29.69 14.57 4.98
CA THR A 37 -28.32 15.09 4.80
C THR A 37 -27.33 14.30 5.66
N VAL A 38 -26.08 14.14 5.18
CA VAL A 38 -25.06 13.37 5.88
C VAL A 38 -23.72 14.12 5.89
N LYS A 39 -23.07 14.12 7.06
CA LYS A 39 -21.70 14.61 7.23
C LYS A 39 -20.73 13.43 7.10
N VAL A 40 -19.65 13.64 6.35
CA VAL A 40 -18.54 12.71 6.24
C VAL A 40 -17.41 13.15 7.18
N ASN A 41 -17.15 12.36 8.22
CA ASN A 41 -15.95 12.47 9.03
C ASN A 41 -14.90 11.55 8.43
N TYR A 42 -13.71 12.07 8.12
CA TYR A 42 -12.69 11.34 7.38
C TYR A 42 -11.41 11.21 8.20
N SER A 43 -10.88 10.01 8.31
CA SER A 43 -9.60 9.70 8.93
C SER A 43 -8.81 8.72 8.06
N THR A 44 -7.49 8.72 8.24
CA THR A 44 -6.56 7.93 7.41
C THR A 44 -5.71 6.98 8.25
N PHE A 45 -5.16 5.97 7.57
CA PHE A 45 -4.16 5.05 8.09
C PHE A 45 -3.06 4.84 7.05
N ASP A 46 -1.86 4.51 7.51
CA ASP A 46 -0.68 4.36 6.65
C ASP A 46 -0.51 2.92 6.16
N THR A 47 -0.84 1.93 7.00
CA THR A 47 -0.68 0.51 6.69
C THR A 47 -1.88 -0.31 7.15
N ASN A 48 -2.12 -1.45 6.49
CA ASN A 48 -3.14 -2.42 6.95
C ASN A 48 -2.89 -2.87 8.40
N GLU A 49 -1.64 -3.02 8.80
CA GLU A 49 -1.25 -3.46 10.16
C GLU A 49 -1.68 -2.45 11.22
N THR A 50 -1.47 -1.15 10.96
CA THR A 50 -1.94 -0.07 11.85
C THR A 50 -3.47 -0.05 11.93
N MET A 51 -4.13 -0.13 10.77
CA MET A 51 -5.60 -0.17 10.71
C MET A 51 -6.15 -1.39 11.46
N LEU A 52 -5.61 -2.59 11.21
CA LEU A 52 -6.02 -3.83 11.87
C LEU A 52 -5.88 -3.72 13.39
N THR A 53 -4.77 -3.19 13.88
CA THR A 53 -4.55 -2.99 15.31
C THR A 53 -5.63 -2.10 15.93
N ASN A 54 -5.93 -0.96 15.30
CA ASN A 54 -6.93 -0.01 15.79
C ASN A 54 -8.34 -0.60 15.80
N ILE A 55 -8.70 -1.38 14.78
CA ILE A 55 -10.05 -1.98 14.68
C ILE A 55 -10.19 -3.18 15.61
N ILE A 56 -9.21 -4.09 15.65
CA ILE A 56 -9.26 -5.31 16.47
C ILE A 56 -9.23 -4.96 17.96
N ASN A 57 -8.43 -3.97 18.36
CA ASN A 57 -8.38 -3.51 19.76
C ASN A 57 -9.60 -2.65 20.17
N GLY A 58 -10.40 -2.21 19.19
CA GLY A 58 -11.53 -1.33 19.44
C GLY A 58 -11.16 0.13 19.69
N ASP A 59 -9.94 0.54 19.32
CA ASP A 59 -9.46 1.91 19.48
C ASP A 59 -10.09 2.86 18.46
N ALA A 60 -10.57 2.34 17.33
CA ALA A 60 -11.31 3.08 16.32
C ALA A 60 -12.72 2.51 16.14
N VAL A 61 -13.72 3.41 16.15
CA VAL A 61 -15.12 3.09 15.80
C VAL A 61 -15.47 3.89 14.56
N VAL A 62 -15.59 3.20 13.45
CA VAL A 62 -15.79 3.78 12.13
C VAL A 62 -16.93 3.07 11.39
N ASP A 63 -17.47 3.70 10.35
CA ASP A 63 -18.63 3.16 9.63
C ASP A 63 -18.22 2.42 8.35
N VAL A 64 -17.12 2.83 7.73
CA VAL A 64 -16.63 2.20 6.49
C VAL A 64 -15.10 2.30 6.43
N ILE A 65 -14.46 1.23 5.94
CA ILE A 65 -13.01 1.11 5.82
C ILE A 65 -12.65 0.57 4.43
N ALA A 66 -11.50 0.96 3.88
CA ALA A 66 -10.98 0.46 2.59
C ALA A 66 -9.66 -0.32 2.74
N PRO A 67 -9.64 -1.50 3.39
CA PRO A 67 -8.43 -2.32 3.52
C PRO A 67 -8.13 -3.14 2.27
N SER A 68 -6.91 -3.69 2.22
CA SER A 68 -6.55 -4.70 1.22
C SER A 68 -7.13 -6.07 1.56
N GLU A 69 -7.20 -6.95 0.57
CA GLU A 69 -7.85 -8.27 0.63
C GLU A 69 -7.41 -9.13 1.81
N TYR A 70 -6.13 -9.19 2.14
CA TYR A 70 -5.63 -9.99 3.26
C TYR A 70 -6.03 -9.42 4.63
N ALA A 71 -6.18 -8.10 4.72
CA ALA A 71 -6.69 -7.46 5.93
C ALA A 71 -8.20 -7.63 6.05
N ILE A 72 -8.95 -7.68 4.94
CA ILE A 72 -10.38 -8.06 4.92
C ILE A 72 -10.53 -9.50 5.44
N GLU A 73 -9.70 -10.44 4.95
CA GLU A 73 -9.67 -11.82 5.47
C GLU A 73 -9.50 -11.83 7.00
N LYS A 74 -8.54 -11.06 7.51
CA LYS A 74 -8.25 -10.97 8.95
C LYS A 74 -9.41 -10.42 9.76
N LEU A 75 -9.98 -9.30 9.32
CA LEU A 75 -11.14 -8.69 9.99
C LEU A 75 -12.34 -9.64 10.00
N LEU A 76 -12.57 -10.34 8.90
CA LEU A 76 -13.66 -11.29 8.77
C LEU A 76 -13.42 -12.54 9.61
N GLN A 77 -12.18 -13.04 9.70
CA GLN A 77 -11.81 -14.14 10.58
C GLN A 77 -12.14 -13.83 12.04
N HIS A 78 -11.89 -12.61 12.50
CA HIS A 78 -12.25 -12.14 13.84
C HIS A 78 -13.73 -11.76 14.00
N ASP A 79 -14.56 -12.04 13.01
CA ASP A 79 -16.01 -11.78 13.05
C ASP A 79 -16.35 -10.27 13.23
N LEU A 80 -15.56 -9.38 12.67
CA LEU A 80 -15.67 -7.93 12.84
C LEU A 80 -16.44 -7.21 11.73
N LEU A 81 -16.83 -7.90 10.65
CA LEU A 81 -17.46 -7.27 9.49
C LEU A 81 -18.97 -7.60 9.38
N GLU A 82 -19.71 -6.63 8.85
CA GLU A 82 -21.11 -6.74 8.46
C GLU A 82 -21.22 -7.10 6.97
N LYS A 83 -22.22 -7.87 6.59
CA LYS A 83 -22.52 -8.13 5.18
C LYS A 83 -22.93 -6.85 4.46
N ILE A 84 -22.47 -6.71 3.21
CA ILE A 84 -22.89 -5.63 2.34
C ILE A 84 -24.38 -5.77 1.99
N ASP A 85 -25.12 -4.70 2.17
CA ASP A 85 -26.52 -4.64 1.74
C ASP A 85 -26.62 -4.36 0.23
N LYS A 86 -26.67 -5.44 -0.56
CA LYS A 86 -26.74 -5.37 -2.02
C LYS A 86 -27.99 -4.65 -2.54
N THR A 87 -29.00 -4.44 -1.71
CA THR A 87 -30.19 -3.65 -2.10
C THR A 87 -29.93 -2.16 -2.08
N LYS A 88 -28.97 -1.70 -1.27
CA LYS A 88 -28.53 -0.29 -1.21
C LYS A 88 -27.35 -0.02 -2.14
N VAL A 89 -26.43 -1.00 -2.28
CA VAL A 89 -25.28 -0.90 -3.19
C VAL A 89 -25.71 -1.36 -4.59
N SER A 90 -26.59 -0.61 -5.23
CA SER A 90 -27.11 -0.93 -6.58
C SER A 90 -26.00 -0.89 -7.65
N THR A 91 -24.93 -0.13 -7.43
CA THR A 91 -23.78 -0.02 -8.33
C THR A 91 -22.78 -1.17 -8.21
N ILE A 92 -23.07 -2.18 -7.39
CA ILE A 92 -22.23 -3.39 -7.30
C ILE A 92 -22.09 -4.10 -8.65
N SER A 93 -23.08 -3.96 -9.55
CA SER A 93 -23.03 -4.46 -10.91
C SER A 93 -22.04 -3.73 -11.82
N ASN A 94 -21.56 -2.56 -11.41
CA ASN A 94 -20.53 -1.81 -12.13
C ASN A 94 -19.12 -2.37 -11.88
N VAL A 95 -18.94 -3.15 -10.81
CA VAL A 95 -17.64 -3.70 -10.43
C VAL A 95 -17.23 -4.83 -11.36
N ASN A 96 -15.96 -4.84 -11.75
CA ASN A 96 -15.39 -5.90 -12.58
C ASN A 96 -15.51 -7.27 -11.89
N SER A 97 -16.26 -8.18 -12.48
CA SER A 97 -16.52 -9.51 -11.94
C SER A 97 -15.25 -10.38 -11.80
N ALA A 98 -14.23 -10.15 -12.65
CA ALA A 98 -12.97 -10.87 -12.59
C ALA A 98 -12.22 -10.65 -11.26
N ILE A 99 -12.41 -9.48 -10.63
CA ILE A 99 -11.85 -9.20 -9.30
C ILE A 99 -12.51 -10.09 -8.24
N TYR A 100 -13.84 -10.20 -8.24
CA TYR A 100 -14.54 -11.11 -7.33
C TYR A 100 -14.15 -12.57 -7.55
N GLU A 101 -13.96 -12.99 -8.82
CA GLU A 101 -13.52 -14.33 -9.17
C GLU A 101 -12.11 -14.62 -8.65
N ALA A 102 -11.16 -13.71 -8.85
CA ALA A 102 -9.79 -13.81 -8.35
C ALA A 102 -9.74 -13.90 -6.81
N VAL A 103 -10.49 -13.06 -6.12
CA VAL A 103 -10.56 -13.08 -4.65
C VAL A 103 -11.20 -14.37 -4.15
N ARG A 104 -12.28 -14.84 -4.79
CA ARG A 104 -12.95 -16.09 -4.43
C ARG A 104 -12.08 -17.32 -4.66
N GLU A 105 -11.29 -17.33 -5.73
CA GLU A 105 -10.35 -18.43 -6.02
C GLU A 105 -9.31 -18.58 -4.92
N VAL A 106 -8.79 -17.46 -4.40
CA VAL A 106 -7.74 -17.46 -3.39
C VAL A 106 -8.26 -17.69 -1.98
N PHE A 107 -9.35 -17.05 -1.59
CA PHE A 107 -9.87 -17.09 -0.21
C PHE A 107 -11.00 -18.11 -0.04
N GLY A 108 -11.84 -18.30 -1.04
CA GLY A 108 -12.99 -19.20 -0.99
C GLY A 108 -13.96 -18.88 0.14
N THR A 109 -14.46 -19.95 0.78
CA THR A 109 -15.21 -19.87 2.02
C THR A 109 -14.34 -20.35 3.18
N PHE A 110 -14.44 -19.71 4.34
CA PHE A 110 -13.73 -20.13 5.54
C PHE A 110 -14.59 -19.94 6.80
N THR A 111 -14.17 -20.56 7.87
CA THR A 111 -14.88 -20.47 9.16
C THR A 111 -14.25 -19.40 10.02
N THR A 112 -15.07 -18.45 10.50
CA THR A 112 -14.64 -17.38 11.40
C THR A 112 -14.38 -17.90 12.81
N ASP A 113 -13.71 -17.11 13.66
CA ASP A 113 -13.50 -17.44 15.07
C ASP A 113 -14.83 -17.66 15.82
N GLY A 114 -15.91 -17.00 15.36
CA GLY A 114 -17.27 -17.19 15.86
C GLY A 114 -17.96 -18.48 15.39
N GLY A 115 -17.31 -19.27 14.51
CA GLY A 115 -17.82 -20.55 13.98
C GLY A 115 -18.78 -20.40 12.80
N GLU A 116 -18.92 -19.22 12.21
CA GLU A 116 -19.71 -19.01 10.99
C GLU A 116 -18.88 -19.31 9.75
N THR A 117 -19.47 -20.01 8.77
CA THR A 117 -18.86 -20.19 7.45
C THR A 117 -19.28 -19.03 6.55
N VAL A 118 -18.30 -18.31 6.01
CA VAL A 118 -18.50 -17.08 5.26
C VAL A 118 -17.82 -17.15 3.89
N ASP A 119 -18.40 -16.46 2.92
CA ASP A 119 -17.75 -16.08 1.64
C ASP A 119 -17.32 -14.62 1.74
N ILE A 120 -16.03 -14.34 1.61
CA ILE A 120 -15.46 -13.00 1.70
C ILE A 120 -16.17 -12.00 0.77
N THR A 121 -16.61 -12.45 -0.40
CA THR A 121 -17.27 -11.61 -1.41
C THR A 121 -18.65 -11.08 -1.01
N ASP A 122 -19.21 -11.56 0.10
CA ASP A 122 -20.44 -10.99 0.68
C ASP A 122 -20.17 -9.79 1.60
N TYR A 123 -18.91 -9.54 1.96
CA TYR A 123 -18.55 -8.58 3.02
C TYR A 123 -17.75 -7.38 2.52
N PHE A 124 -17.36 -7.34 1.24
CA PHE A 124 -16.66 -6.20 0.67
C PHE A 124 -17.15 -5.85 -0.73
N VAL A 125 -16.91 -4.61 -1.13
CA VAL A 125 -17.05 -4.15 -2.51
C VAL A 125 -15.70 -3.66 -2.98
N PRO A 126 -15.12 -4.22 -4.05
CA PRO A 126 -13.86 -3.76 -4.61
C PRO A 126 -13.86 -2.26 -4.88
N TYR A 127 -12.75 -1.60 -4.57
CA TYR A 127 -12.57 -0.16 -4.71
C TYR A 127 -11.51 0.18 -5.74
N MET A 128 -10.26 -0.14 -5.44
CA MET A 128 -9.11 0.05 -6.31
C MET A 128 -8.33 -1.26 -6.41
N TRP A 129 -7.56 -1.42 -7.47
CA TRP A 129 -6.72 -2.58 -7.67
C TRP A 129 -5.49 -2.25 -8.49
N GLY A 130 -4.50 -3.10 -8.47
CA GLY A 130 -3.29 -2.93 -9.22
C GLY A 130 -2.24 -3.97 -8.91
N THR A 131 -1.01 -3.68 -9.27
CA THR A 131 0.14 -4.55 -9.07
C THR A 131 1.19 -3.91 -8.17
N LEU A 132 2.02 -4.74 -7.56
CA LEU A 132 3.28 -4.36 -6.94
C LEU A 132 4.37 -4.55 -7.97
N GLY A 133 5.16 -3.51 -8.23
CA GLY A 133 6.22 -3.54 -9.24
C GLY A 133 7.31 -2.52 -8.94
N ILE A 134 8.02 -2.10 -9.97
CA ILE A 134 9.18 -1.24 -9.86
C ILE A 134 8.97 0.04 -10.66
N LEU A 135 8.91 1.17 -9.97
CA LEU A 135 8.98 2.51 -10.55
C LEU A 135 10.45 2.90 -10.69
N TYR A 136 10.84 3.43 -11.82
CA TYR A 136 12.23 3.75 -12.08
C TYR A 136 12.41 5.01 -12.92
N ASN A 137 13.57 5.65 -12.77
CA ASN A 137 14.00 6.78 -13.60
C ASN A 137 14.61 6.26 -14.91
N ALA A 138 13.91 6.43 -16.02
CA ALA A 138 14.29 5.93 -17.34
C ALA A 138 15.48 6.69 -17.96
N ASP A 139 15.85 7.85 -17.42
CA ASP A 139 17.05 8.58 -17.87
C ASP A 139 18.34 7.98 -17.28
N VAL A 140 18.24 7.19 -16.20
CA VAL A 140 19.40 6.64 -15.46
C VAL A 140 19.45 5.11 -15.48
N VAL A 141 18.31 4.47 -15.34
CA VAL A 141 18.19 3.00 -15.35
C VAL A 141 18.36 2.50 -16.78
N THR A 142 19.32 1.61 -17.00
CA THR A 142 19.65 1.07 -18.31
C THR A 142 18.88 -0.21 -18.63
N GLU A 143 18.85 -0.62 -19.90
CA GLU A 143 18.30 -1.93 -20.31
C GLU A 143 18.97 -3.10 -19.57
N ALA A 144 20.26 -2.99 -19.25
CA ALA A 144 20.97 -4.01 -18.49
C ALA A 144 20.54 -4.07 -17.02
N ASP A 145 20.10 -2.94 -16.45
CA ASP A 145 19.49 -2.87 -15.11
C ASP A 145 18.09 -3.48 -15.12
N LEU A 146 17.26 -3.12 -16.13
CA LEU A 146 15.91 -3.65 -16.30
C LEU A 146 15.91 -5.17 -16.52
N ALA A 147 16.89 -5.70 -17.24
CA ALA A 147 17.07 -7.13 -17.47
C ALA A 147 17.34 -7.94 -16.18
N LYS A 148 17.58 -7.26 -15.04
CA LYS A 148 17.69 -7.90 -13.71
C LYS A 148 16.36 -8.18 -13.05
N GLY A 149 15.25 -7.72 -13.62
CA GLY A 149 13.93 -7.92 -13.06
C GLY A 149 13.84 -7.43 -11.59
N TRP A 150 13.42 -8.28 -10.67
CA TRP A 150 13.39 -7.95 -9.23
C TRP A 150 14.77 -7.61 -8.67
N GLY A 151 15.86 -8.12 -9.28
CA GLY A 151 17.24 -7.79 -8.89
C GLY A 151 17.62 -6.33 -9.09
N LEU A 152 16.84 -5.55 -9.84
CA LEU A 152 17.01 -4.10 -9.94
C LEU A 152 16.93 -3.43 -8.55
N LEU A 153 16.02 -3.90 -7.67
CA LEU A 153 15.90 -3.42 -6.29
C LEU A 153 17.11 -3.75 -5.39
N TRP A 154 17.96 -4.67 -5.83
CA TRP A 154 19.24 -5.03 -5.17
C TRP A 154 20.46 -4.52 -5.95
N ASN A 155 20.24 -3.72 -6.99
CA ASN A 155 21.29 -3.21 -7.86
C ASN A 155 22.20 -4.33 -8.42
N GLU A 156 21.62 -5.46 -8.83
CA GLU A 156 22.38 -6.66 -9.27
C GLU A 156 23.22 -6.44 -10.56
N ASN A 157 23.00 -5.35 -11.27
CA ASN A 157 23.87 -4.95 -12.38
C ASN A 157 25.07 -4.12 -11.92
N GLY A 158 25.08 -3.64 -10.67
CA GLY A 158 26.17 -2.83 -10.12
C GLY A 158 26.25 -1.42 -10.73
N ASN A 159 25.13 -0.83 -11.12
CA ASN A 159 25.07 0.55 -11.58
C ASN A 159 25.35 1.50 -10.41
N GLU A 160 26.51 2.17 -10.42
CA GLU A 160 26.96 3.04 -9.33
C GLU A 160 25.97 4.20 -9.04
N ALA A 161 25.25 4.67 -10.06
CA ALA A 161 24.26 5.75 -9.91
C ALA A 161 23.09 5.36 -9.01
N LEU A 162 22.78 4.07 -8.90
CA LEU A 162 21.65 3.56 -8.12
C LEU A 162 21.97 3.35 -6.62
N ASN A 163 23.24 3.32 -6.24
CA ASN A 163 23.63 3.11 -4.84
C ASN A 163 23.13 4.24 -3.95
N GLY A 164 22.36 3.89 -2.89
CA GLY A 164 21.73 4.85 -2.01
C GLY A 164 20.62 5.68 -2.67
N LYS A 165 20.02 5.17 -3.75
CA LYS A 165 18.92 5.80 -4.51
C LYS A 165 17.74 4.86 -4.72
N ILE A 166 17.70 3.72 -4.05
CA ILE A 166 16.65 2.70 -4.15
C ILE A 166 15.80 2.78 -2.89
N PHE A 167 14.48 2.84 -3.06
CA PHE A 167 13.51 2.76 -1.99
C PHE A 167 12.80 1.41 -1.99
N MET A 168 12.46 0.95 -0.79
CA MET A 168 11.57 -0.18 -0.57
C MET A 168 10.36 0.26 0.25
N LYS A 169 9.28 -0.51 0.19
CA LYS A 169 8.11 -0.24 1.02
C LYS A 169 8.40 -0.57 2.49
N ASP A 170 8.07 0.37 3.40
CA ASP A 170 7.95 0.11 4.84
C ASP A 170 6.63 -0.64 5.13
N SER A 171 6.46 -1.70 4.38
CA SER A 171 5.36 -2.65 4.46
C SER A 171 5.94 -4.05 4.37
N ILE A 172 5.74 -4.82 5.44
CA ILE A 172 6.28 -6.17 5.53
C ILE A 172 5.77 -7.08 4.42
N ARG A 173 4.49 -6.97 4.02
CA ARG A 173 3.91 -7.80 2.97
C ARG A 173 4.54 -7.50 1.60
N ASP A 174 4.68 -6.22 1.26
CA ASP A 174 5.21 -5.80 -0.04
C ASP A 174 6.70 -6.12 -0.17
N SER A 175 7.50 -5.76 0.82
CA SER A 175 8.94 -6.04 0.83
C SER A 175 9.23 -7.56 0.89
N TYR A 176 8.41 -8.33 1.62
CA TYR A 176 8.47 -9.79 1.63
C TYR A 176 8.18 -10.38 0.26
N CYS A 177 7.13 -9.92 -0.41
CA CYS A 177 6.77 -10.37 -1.75
C CYS A 177 7.90 -10.11 -2.75
N ALA A 178 8.45 -8.91 -2.78
CA ALA A 178 9.58 -8.56 -3.66
C ALA A 178 10.80 -9.47 -3.43
N ALA A 179 11.12 -9.77 -2.16
CA ALA A 179 12.21 -10.67 -1.80
C ALA A 179 11.94 -12.12 -2.26
N VAL A 180 10.73 -12.65 -2.06
CA VAL A 180 10.35 -13.99 -2.52
C VAL A 180 10.43 -14.09 -4.05
N MET A 181 9.98 -13.06 -4.75
CA MET A 181 10.04 -13.02 -6.22
C MET A 181 11.47 -12.93 -6.73
N TYR A 182 12.35 -12.17 -6.03
CA TYR A 182 13.79 -12.20 -6.31
C TYR A 182 14.37 -13.62 -6.16
N LEU A 183 14.06 -14.31 -5.04
CA LEU A 183 14.56 -15.68 -4.82
C LEU A 183 14.11 -16.63 -5.94
N LYS A 184 12.87 -16.47 -6.43
CA LYS A 184 12.35 -17.24 -7.58
C LYS A 184 13.14 -16.93 -8.85
N GLU A 185 13.33 -15.66 -9.19
CA GLU A 185 13.99 -15.21 -10.41
C GLU A 185 15.44 -15.69 -10.51
N TYR A 186 16.15 -15.66 -9.39
CA TYR A 186 17.55 -16.07 -9.31
C TYR A 186 17.75 -17.55 -8.95
N ASN A 187 16.69 -18.38 -8.93
CA ASN A 187 16.74 -19.79 -8.57
C ASN A 187 17.33 -20.06 -7.17
N LEU A 188 17.09 -19.15 -6.23
CA LEU A 188 17.57 -19.20 -4.86
C LEU A 188 16.52 -19.66 -3.84
N LEU A 189 15.34 -20.07 -4.31
CA LEU A 189 14.29 -20.63 -3.45
C LEU A 189 14.80 -21.86 -2.69
N PRO A 190 14.44 -22.01 -1.41
CA PRO A 190 14.66 -23.27 -0.70
C PRO A 190 14.11 -24.48 -1.47
N ASP A 191 14.79 -25.61 -1.41
CA ASP A 191 14.44 -26.78 -2.25
C ASP A 191 12.99 -27.23 -2.15
N ALA A 192 12.39 -27.11 -0.96
CA ALA A 192 10.99 -27.45 -0.72
C ALA A 192 9.99 -26.55 -1.47
N HIS A 193 10.43 -25.41 -1.99
CA HIS A 193 9.57 -24.38 -2.56
C HIS A 193 9.76 -24.15 -4.07
N LYS A 194 10.77 -24.76 -4.68
CA LYS A 194 11.15 -24.53 -6.10
C LYS A 194 10.03 -24.78 -7.12
N ASN A 195 9.08 -25.66 -6.79
CA ASN A 195 8.00 -26.04 -7.70
C ASN A 195 6.64 -25.38 -7.34
N LYS A 196 6.61 -24.48 -6.38
CA LYS A 196 5.38 -23.79 -6.01
C LYS A 196 5.03 -22.71 -7.04
N SER A 197 3.73 -22.50 -7.23
CA SER A 197 3.19 -21.36 -7.99
C SER A 197 3.52 -20.02 -7.32
N VAL A 198 3.39 -18.92 -8.07
CA VAL A 198 3.56 -17.57 -7.51
C VAL A 198 2.57 -17.34 -6.36
N GLN A 199 1.31 -17.78 -6.53
CA GLN A 199 0.27 -17.69 -5.50
C GLN A 199 0.69 -18.37 -4.18
N GLU A 200 1.31 -19.54 -4.27
CA GLU A 200 1.80 -20.27 -3.09
C GLU A 200 3.05 -19.61 -2.50
N LEU A 201 3.99 -19.19 -3.35
CA LEU A 201 5.29 -18.64 -2.94
C LEU A 201 5.15 -17.38 -2.09
N ILE A 202 4.41 -16.38 -2.57
CA ILE A 202 4.27 -15.10 -1.86
C ILE A 202 3.52 -15.22 -0.53
N ASN A 203 2.84 -16.36 -0.30
CA ASN A 203 2.13 -16.70 0.93
C ASN A 203 2.85 -17.76 1.77
N THR A 204 4.02 -18.26 1.33
CA THR A 204 4.85 -19.19 2.09
C THR A 204 5.67 -18.43 3.14
N ASN A 205 5.59 -18.84 4.40
CA ASN A 205 6.26 -18.16 5.52
C ASN A 205 6.85 -19.14 6.55
N ASP A 206 7.25 -20.34 6.12
CA ASP A 206 7.97 -21.27 6.98
C ASP A 206 9.41 -20.81 7.29
N ASP A 207 10.07 -21.47 8.23
CA ASP A 207 11.37 -21.05 8.73
C ASP A 207 12.45 -20.97 7.64
N THR A 208 12.38 -21.84 6.64
CA THR A 208 13.36 -21.86 5.54
C THR A 208 13.18 -20.69 4.60
N MET A 209 11.92 -20.34 4.27
CA MET A 209 11.61 -19.17 3.46
C MET A 209 11.92 -17.88 4.22
N LEU A 210 11.54 -17.80 5.50
CA LEU A 210 11.82 -16.62 6.32
C LEU A 210 13.32 -16.35 6.43
N ALA A 211 14.13 -17.39 6.64
CA ALA A 211 15.59 -17.23 6.71
C ALA A 211 16.18 -16.71 5.39
N ALA A 212 15.74 -17.25 4.26
CA ALA A 212 16.20 -16.79 2.94
C ALA A 212 15.79 -15.35 2.64
N VAL A 213 14.56 -14.98 2.97
CA VAL A 213 14.05 -13.60 2.81
C VAL A 213 14.80 -12.63 3.73
N GLU A 214 15.00 -12.98 5.01
CA GLU A 214 15.73 -12.14 5.97
C GLU A 214 17.17 -11.87 5.49
N GLU A 215 17.90 -12.90 5.09
CA GLU A 215 19.27 -12.76 4.55
C GLU A 215 19.30 -11.82 3.35
N LEU A 216 18.37 -12.00 2.42
CA LEU A 216 18.27 -11.19 1.19
C LEU A 216 17.96 -9.73 1.48
N LEU A 217 16.99 -9.45 2.36
CA LEU A 217 16.59 -8.08 2.72
C LEU A 217 17.68 -7.37 3.54
N VAL A 218 18.40 -8.08 4.40
CA VAL A 218 19.55 -7.52 5.12
C VAL A 218 20.67 -7.12 4.14
N ARG A 219 20.99 -7.97 3.17
CA ARG A 219 21.97 -7.67 2.11
C ARG A 219 21.59 -6.44 1.29
N GLN A 220 20.30 -6.25 1.00
CA GLN A 220 19.79 -5.12 0.22
C GLN A 220 20.12 -3.76 0.85
N LYS A 221 20.26 -3.68 2.16
CA LYS A 221 20.46 -2.41 2.87
C LYS A 221 21.73 -1.67 2.46
N ASP A 222 22.70 -2.35 1.89
CA ASP A 222 23.93 -1.74 1.39
C ASP A 222 23.71 -0.80 0.20
N VAL A 223 22.59 -0.99 -0.53
CA VAL A 223 22.24 -0.18 -1.73
C VAL A 223 21.01 0.70 -1.52
N LEU A 224 20.25 0.50 -0.43
CA LEU A 224 19.04 1.26 -0.17
C LEU A 224 19.32 2.71 0.22
N LYS A 225 18.43 3.60 -0.22
CA LYS A 225 18.25 4.91 0.40
C LYS A 225 17.43 4.81 1.68
N GLY A 226 16.39 3.99 1.67
CA GLY A 226 15.54 3.79 2.83
C GLY A 226 14.24 3.07 2.51
N TYR A 227 13.37 3.06 3.48
CA TYR A 227 12.00 2.57 3.38
C TYR A 227 11.02 3.73 3.30
N GLU A 228 9.95 3.55 2.55
CA GLU A 228 8.91 4.55 2.39
C GLU A 228 7.52 3.88 2.35
N VAL A 229 6.46 4.64 2.53
CA VAL A 229 5.07 4.22 2.31
C VAL A 229 4.42 5.10 1.25
N ASP A 230 4.24 6.39 1.52
CA ASP A 230 3.49 7.31 0.66
C ASP A 230 4.36 8.36 -0.05
N PHE A 231 5.58 8.61 0.45
CA PHE A 231 6.42 9.68 -0.08
C PHE A 231 7.33 9.28 -1.25
N GLY A 232 7.43 7.98 -1.58
CA GLY A 232 8.28 7.47 -2.67
C GLY A 232 8.01 8.15 -3.99
N LYS A 233 6.74 8.32 -4.36
CA LYS A 233 6.33 9.03 -5.58
C LYS A 233 6.94 10.43 -5.70
N GLN A 234 6.97 11.21 -4.62
CA GLN A 234 7.57 12.55 -4.61
C GLN A 234 9.10 12.52 -4.66
N GLU A 235 9.72 11.54 -4.01
CA GLU A 235 11.17 11.34 -4.05
C GLU A 235 11.64 10.92 -5.46
N MET A 236 10.83 10.16 -6.19
CA MET A 236 11.10 9.79 -7.58
C MET A 236 10.97 10.99 -8.53
N ILE A 237 9.88 11.77 -8.43
CA ILE A 237 9.66 12.99 -9.23
C ILE A 237 10.78 14.02 -9.00
N SER A 238 11.32 14.12 -7.79
CA SER A 238 12.39 15.05 -7.43
C SER A 238 13.81 14.50 -7.60
N GLU A 239 13.98 13.33 -8.23
CA GLU A 239 15.26 12.63 -8.45
C GLU A 239 16.06 12.32 -7.17
N LYS A 240 15.42 12.35 -6.02
CA LYS A 240 16.05 11.91 -4.78
C LYS A 240 16.10 10.38 -4.67
N GLY A 241 15.13 9.69 -5.27
CA GLY A 241 15.12 8.27 -5.59
C GLY A 241 15.26 8.05 -7.08
N LEU A 242 15.79 6.89 -7.49
CA LEU A 242 15.95 6.50 -8.89
C LEU A 242 15.26 5.16 -9.18
N VAL A 243 14.99 4.38 -8.15
CA VAL A 243 14.23 3.11 -8.20
C VAL A 243 13.41 3.01 -6.95
N ASP A 244 12.17 2.58 -7.07
CA ASP A 244 11.24 2.43 -5.95
C ASP A 244 10.37 1.17 -6.11
N LEU A 245 10.28 0.38 -5.05
CA LEU A 245 9.24 -0.65 -4.96
C LEU A 245 7.90 0.06 -4.79
N ALA A 246 7.05 0.04 -5.81
CA ALA A 246 5.86 0.88 -5.86
C ALA A 246 4.59 0.08 -6.14
N TRP A 247 3.47 0.55 -5.62
CA TRP A 247 2.15 0.18 -6.12
C TRP A 247 1.90 0.90 -7.45
N SER A 248 1.24 0.20 -8.38
CA SER A 248 1.02 0.72 -9.73
C SER A 248 0.30 2.08 -9.76
N GLY A 249 -0.60 2.35 -8.81
CA GLY A 249 -1.29 3.64 -8.72
C GLY A 249 -0.35 4.79 -8.37
N ASP A 250 0.52 4.63 -7.35
CA ASP A 250 1.54 5.63 -7.03
C ASP A 250 2.52 5.83 -8.17
N ALA A 251 2.88 4.74 -8.86
CA ALA A 251 3.77 4.81 -10.02
C ALA A 251 3.14 5.60 -11.16
N LEU A 252 1.89 5.33 -11.51
CA LEU A 252 1.17 6.07 -12.56
C LEU A 252 1.01 7.54 -12.20
N TYR A 253 0.64 7.86 -10.96
CA TYR A 253 0.59 9.24 -10.48
C TYR A 253 1.95 9.94 -10.65
N ALA A 254 3.05 9.29 -10.25
CA ALA A 254 4.39 9.86 -10.37
C ALA A 254 4.81 10.08 -11.83
N ILE A 255 4.46 9.14 -12.73
CA ILE A 255 4.73 9.25 -14.17
C ILE A 255 3.96 10.44 -14.76
N GLU A 256 2.66 10.55 -14.50
CA GLU A 256 1.80 11.61 -15.01
C GLU A 256 2.24 13.01 -14.50
N GLU A 257 2.54 13.13 -13.22
CA GLU A 257 3.07 14.37 -12.63
C GLU A 257 4.44 14.77 -13.22
N ALA A 258 5.31 13.77 -13.47
CA ALA A 258 6.59 14.03 -14.12
C ALA A 258 6.42 14.47 -15.57
N GLU A 259 5.55 13.84 -16.35
CA GLU A 259 5.25 14.20 -17.74
C GLU A 259 4.66 15.62 -17.86
N ALA A 260 3.88 16.05 -16.88
CA ALA A 260 3.33 17.42 -16.83
C ALA A 260 4.42 18.49 -16.58
N SER A 261 5.63 18.11 -16.17
CA SER A 261 6.73 19.01 -15.84
C SER A 261 7.90 18.85 -16.80
N SER A 262 8.25 19.91 -17.51
CA SER A 262 9.41 19.90 -18.44
C SER A 262 10.77 19.74 -17.74
N SER A 263 10.84 19.81 -16.42
CA SER A 263 12.07 19.69 -15.62
C SER A 263 12.13 18.40 -14.79
N ALA A 264 11.10 17.58 -14.81
CA ALA A 264 11.09 16.31 -14.11
C ALA A 264 11.74 15.20 -14.96
N PRO A 265 12.23 14.10 -14.33
CA PRO A 265 12.81 12.97 -15.03
C PRO A 265 11.75 12.19 -15.81
N ALA A 266 12.19 11.42 -16.81
CA ALA A 266 11.35 10.39 -17.40
C ALA A 266 11.21 9.24 -16.42
N LEU A 267 9.99 8.93 -16.01
CA LEU A 267 9.67 7.80 -15.13
C LEU A 267 8.92 6.72 -15.90
N ASP A 268 9.13 5.47 -15.54
CA ASP A 268 8.31 4.36 -16.03
C ASP A 268 8.19 3.25 -14.97
N TYR A 269 7.26 2.33 -15.18
CA TYR A 269 6.90 1.28 -14.24
C TYR A 269 6.76 -0.08 -14.92
N PHE A 270 7.21 -1.14 -14.27
CA PHE A 270 7.01 -2.50 -14.75
C PHE A 270 6.89 -3.51 -13.62
N VAL A 271 6.24 -4.62 -13.91
CA VAL A 271 6.28 -5.84 -13.09
C VAL A 271 7.21 -6.83 -13.79
N PRO A 272 8.25 -7.36 -13.13
CA PRO A 272 9.15 -8.34 -13.75
C PRO A 272 8.42 -9.60 -14.25
N GLU A 273 8.87 -10.14 -15.39
CA GLU A 273 8.20 -11.26 -16.08
C GLU A 273 8.08 -12.54 -15.25
N VAL A 274 8.96 -12.76 -14.29
CA VAL A 274 8.91 -13.92 -13.39
C VAL A 274 7.63 -13.97 -12.55
N GLY A 275 6.92 -12.84 -12.48
CA GLY A 275 5.68 -12.65 -11.76
C GLY A 275 5.79 -11.69 -10.58
N GLY A 276 4.69 -11.49 -9.89
CA GLY A 276 4.57 -10.56 -8.79
C GLY A 276 3.26 -10.69 -8.03
N ASN A 277 2.80 -9.57 -7.48
CA ASN A 277 1.55 -9.47 -6.76
C ASN A 277 0.53 -8.64 -7.54
N VAL A 278 -0.71 -9.11 -7.55
CA VAL A 278 -1.91 -8.31 -7.82
C VAL A 278 -2.64 -8.11 -6.49
N TRP A 279 -3.06 -6.90 -6.19
CA TRP A 279 -3.76 -6.55 -4.95
C TRP A 279 -5.12 -5.91 -5.26
N PHE A 280 -6.04 -6.08 -4.32
CA PHE A 280 -7.40 -5.57 -4.39
C PHE A 280 -7.76 -4.92 -3.06
N ASP A 281 -8.05 -3.63 -3.07
CA ASP A 281 -8.62 -2.94 -1.93
C ASP A 281 -10.13 -2.89 -2.07
N GLY A 282 -10.82 -2.98 -0.94
CA GLY A 282 -12.27 -2.97 -0.98
C GLY A 282 -12.89 -2.35 0.25
N TRP A 283 -14.06 -1.74 0.05
CA TRP A 283 -14.85 -1.17 1.12
C TRP A 283 -15.52 -2.25 1.96
N VAL A 284 -15.34 -2.17 3.26
CA VAL A 284 -15.98 -3.02 4.26
C VAL A 284 -16.69 -2.19 5.32
N ILE A 285 -17.69 -2.78 5.94
CA ILE A 285 -18.49 -2.16 7.01
C ILE A 285 -18.24 -2.93 8.31
N PRO A 286 -17.66 -2.31 9.36
CA PRO A 286 -17.53 -2.95 10.67
C PRO A 286 -18.87 -3.30 11.29
N LYS A 287 -18.95 -4.40 12.05
CA LYS A 287 -20.18 -4.79 12.76
C LYS A 287 -20.67 -3.72 13.75
N ASN A 288 -19.74 -2.97 14.37
CA ASN A 288 -20.01 -1.90 15.30
C ASN A 288 -20.22 -0.53 14.65
N ALA A 289 -20.29 -0.44 13.31
CA ALA A 289 -20.61 0.78 12.60
C ALA A 289 -21.92 1.39 13.11
N LYS A 290 -21.91 2.72 13.31
CA LYS A 290 -23.05 3.46 13.85
C LYS A 290 -24.10 3.74 12.78
N ASN A 291 -23.67 3.96 11.55
CA ASN A 291 -24.56 4.27 10.41
C ASN A 291 -24.28 3.35 9.21
N LYS A 292 -24.71 2.08 9.34
CA LYS A 292 -24.58 1.07 8.28
C LYS A 292 -25.33 1.43 7.01
N GLU A 293 -26.44 2.16 7.12
CA GLU A 293 -27.21 2.60 5.97
C GLU A 293 -26.41 3.59 5.13
N ALA A 294 -25.90 4.66 5.74
CA ALA A 294 -25.09 5.64 5.03
C ALA A 294 -23.79 5.04 4.53
N ALA A 295 -23.19 4.08 5.24
CA ALA A 295 -22.01 3.35 4.79
C ALA A 295 -22.25 2.57 3.49
N ASN A 296 -23.37 1.84 3.38
CA ASN A 296 -23.75 1.15 2.15
C ASN A 296 -23.99 2.13 0.99
N TYR A 297 -24.66 3.25 1.21
CA TYR A 297 -24.84 4.27 0.18
C TYR A 297 -23.53 4.97 -0.19
N PHE A 298 -22.60 5.14 0.74
CA PHE A 298 -21.27 5.67 0.45
C PHE A 298 -20.48 4.75 -0.50
N ILE A 299 -20.54 3.46 -0.24
CA ILE A 299 -19.95 2.44 -1.14
C ILE A 299 -20.62 2.49 -2.52
N ALA A 300 -21.95 2.58 -2.56
CA ALA A 300 -22.66 2.68 -3.83
C ALA A 300 -22.26 3.93 -4.62
N PHE A 301 -22.17 5.06 -3.96
CA PHE A 301 -21.77 6.34 -4.53
C PHE A 301 -20.38 6.28 -5.18
N LEU A 302 -19.41 5.68 -4.52
CA LEU A 302 -18.03 5.58 -5.02
C LEU A 302 -17.87 4.68 -6.26
N ASN A 303 -18.87 3.84 -6.56
CA ASN A 303 -18.92 3.01 -7.76
C ASN A 303 -19.82 3.59 -8.87
N GLU A 304 -20.32 4.83 -8.73
CA GLU A 304 -20.90 5.57 -9.84
C GLU A 304 -19.78 5.93 -10.83
N PRO A 305 -20.00 5.77 -12.17
CA PRO A 305 -18.91 5.90 -13.15
C PRO A 305 -18.17 7.24 -13.10
N GLU A 306 -18.89 8.34 -12.98
CA GLU A 306 -18.30 9.67 -12.90
C GLU A 306 -17.46 9.86 -11.62
N ILE A 307 -17.91 9.33 -10.49
CA ILE A 307 -17.21 9.43 -9.23
C ILE A 307 -15.94 8.55 -9.23
N ALA A 308 -16.07 7.33 -9.74
CA ALA A 308 -14.95 6.42 -9.89
C ALA A 308 -13.89 6.97 -10.85
N MET A 309 -14.30 7.62 -11.95
CA MET A 309 -13.38 8.26 -12.88
C MET A 309 -12.69 9.47 -12.25
N SER A 310 -13.42 10.34 -11.52
CA SER A 310 -12.82 11.45 -10.77
C SER A 310 -11.75 10.96 -9.79
N ASN A 311 -12.02 9.86 -9.08
CA ASN A 311 -11.02 9.23 -8.21
C ASN A 311 -9.77 8.81 -8.99
N MET A 312 -9.94 8.10 -10.11
CA MET A 312 -8.81 7.62 -10.92
C MET A 312 -7.92 8.77 -11.39
N LEU A 313 -8.53 9.85 -11.88
CA LEU A 313 -7.81 11.01 -12.41
C LEU A 313 -7.07 11.79 -11.33
N GLU A 314 -7.62 11.87 -10.13
CA GLU A 314 -7.00 12.63 -9.02
C GLU A 314 -5.85 11.86 -8.36
N ILE A 315 -6.01 10.54 -8.18
CA ILE A 315 -5.07 9.75 -7.36
C ILE A 315 -4.17 8.81 -8.17
N GLY A 316 -4.40 8.64 -9.48
CA GLY A 316 -3.64 7.74 -10.36
C GLY A 316 -3.97 6.25 -10.23
N TYR A 317 -4.74 5.84 -9.22
CA TYR A 317 -5.09 4.44 -8.99
C TYR A 317 -6.22 3.97 -9.90
N THR A 318 -6.24 2.68 -10.23
CA THR A 318 -7.28 2.09 -11.08
C THR A 318 -8.47 1.65 -10.26
N SER A 319 -9.64 2.17 -10.58
CA SER A 319 -10.90 1.75 -9.98
C SER A 319 -11.23 0.31 -10.34
N ALA A 320 -11.88 -0.39 -9.41
CA ALA A 320 -12.45 -1.72 -9.64
C ALA A 320 -13.74 -1.70 -10.48
N VAL A 321 -14.27 -0.54 -10.85
CA VAL A 321 -15.35 -0.43 -11.83
C VAL A 321 -14.87 -0.95 -13.19
N ASP A 322 -15.69 -1.76 -13.84
CA ASP A 322 -15.34 -2.38 -15.12
C ASP A 322 -15.13 -1.33 -16.23
N LYS A 323 -14.13 -1.56 -17.07
CA LYS A 323 -13.83 -0.65 -18.22
C LYS A 323 -15.05 -0.34 -19.07
N SER A 324 -15.87 -1.37 -19.35
CA SER A 324 -17.05 -1.23 -20.20
C SER A 324 -18.10 -0.28 -19.61
N VAL A 325 -18.13 -0.12 -18.29
CA VAL A 325 -19.01 0.84 -17.60
C VAL A 325 -18.54 2.26 -17.88
N PHE A 326 -17.23 2.53 -17.80
CA PHE A 326 -16.66 3.83 -18.16
C PHE A 326 -16.85 4.16 -19.63
N GLU A 327 -16.55 3.20 -20.53
CA GLU A 327 -16.72 3.34 -21.98
C GLU A 327 -18.17 3.62 -22.39
N SER A 328 -19.14 3.24 -21.55
CA SER A 328 -20.57 3.46 -21.76
C SER A 328 -21.10 4.71 -21.06
N SER A 329 -20.29 5.40 -20.25
CA SER A 329 -20.67 6.59 -19.49
C SER A 329 -20.20 7.87 -20.18
N GLU A 330 -21.14 8.65 -20.75
CA GLU A 330 -20.80 9.96 -21.33
C GLU A 330 -20.12 10.88 -20.31
N ALA A 331 -20.54 10.84 -19.04
CA ALA A 331 -19.97 11.66 -17.98
C ALA A 331 -18.51 11.25 -17.66
N ALA A 332 -18.23 9.95 -17.55
CA ALA A 332 -16.87 9.47 -17.30
C ALA A 332 -15.93 9.77 -18.49
N LEU A 333 -16.40 9.59 -19.73
CA LEU A 333 -15.62 9.92 -20.92
C LEU A 333 -15.36 11.43 -21.05
N ALA A 334 -16.32 12.27 -20.67
CA ALA A 334 -16.13 13.73 -20.65
C ALA A 334 -15.05 14.16 -19.66
N LEU A 335 -14.94 13.50 -18.49
CA LEU A 335 -13.87 13.74 -17.51
C LEU A 335 -12.49 13.36 -18.06
N LEU A 336 -12.39 12.23 -18.79
CA LEU A 336 -11.13 11.86 -19.47
C LEU A 336 -10.73 12.88 -20.53
N GLU A 337 -11.67 13.36 -21.35
CA GLU A 337 -11.43 14.38 -22.36
C GLU A 337 -11.00 15.71 -21.73
N GLU A 338 -11.66 16.13 -20.64
CA GLU A 338 -11.28 17.33 -19.88
C GLU A 338 -9.86 17.24 -19.29
N ALA A 339 -9.47 16.05 -18.87
CA ALA A 339 -8.11 15.75 -18.37
C ALA A 339 -7.10 15.51 -19.51
N GLU A 340 -7.46 15.74 -20.77
CA GLU A 340 -6.63 15.60 -21.95
C GLU A 340 -6.13 14.17 -22.24
N TYR A 341 -6.84 13.13 -21.76
CA TYR A 341 -6.55 11.73 -22.08
C TYR A 341 -7.28 11.25 -23.32
N ASP A 342 -6.58 10.45 -24.15
CA ASP A 342 -7.24 9.59 -25.13
C ASP A 342 -7.82 8.35 -24.42
N ALA A 343 -9.12 8.16 -24.51
CA ALA A 343 -9.80 7.07 -23.81
C ALA A 343 -9.32 5.67 -24.24
N ALA A 344 -8.98 5.48 -25.54
CA ALA A 344 -8.53 4.19 -26.02
C ALA A 344 -7.12 3.85 -25.47
N GLU A 345 -6.22 4.82 -25.43
CA GLU A 345 -4.88 4.67 -24.84
C GLU A 345 -4.98 4.46 -23.34
N PHE A 346 -5.82 5.23 -22.63
CA PHE A 346 -6.02 5.12 -21.19
C PHE A 346 -6.48 3.73 -20.75
N PHE A 347 -7.47 3.15 -21.46
CA PHE A 347 -7.99 1.81 -21.14
C PHE A 347 -7.14 0.66 -21.71
N ALA A 348 -6.19 0.94 -22.61
CA ALA A 348 -5.24 -0.04 -23.13
C ALA A 348 -3.92 -0.10 -22.32
N ASP A 349 -3.67 0.83 -21.42
CA ASP A 349 -2.44 0.85 -20.61
C ASP A 349 -2.39 -0.35 -19.66
N GLU A 350 -1.48 -1.28 -19.93
CA GLU A 350 -1.29 -2.51 -19.13
C GLU A 350 -0.77 -2.23 -17.71
N ARG A 351 -0.17 -1.07 -17.46
CA ARG A 351 0.25 -0.65 -16.11
C ARG A 351 -0.96 -0.31 -15.26
N ARG A 352 -2.03 0.20 -15.90
CA ARG A 352 -3.32 0.55 -15.30
C ARG A 352 -4.28 -0.65 -15.24
N TYR A 353 -4.36 -1.39 -16.33
CA TYR A 353 -5.24 -2.56 -16.50
C TYR A 353 -4.42 -3.81 -16.84
N PRO A 354 -3.62 -4.33 -15.91
CA PRO A 354 -2.84 -5.54 -16.16
C PRO A 354 -3.75 -6.75 -16.37
N GLU A 355 -3.30 -7.70 -17.20
CA GLU A 355 -3.94 -9.00 -17.28
C GLU A 355 -3.68 -9.81 -16.01
N ILE A 356 -4.73 -10.29 -15.35
CA ILE A 356 -4.61 -11.15 -14.16
C ILE A 356 -4.29 -12.57 -14.64
N THR A 357 -3.04 -12.97 -14.48
CA THR A 357 -2.53 -14.28 -14.90
C THR A 357 -2.00 -15.07 -13.70
N GLU A 358 -1.67 -16.35 -13.92
CA GLU A 358 -1.05 -17.23 -12.90
C GLU A 358 0.32 -16.69 -12.39
N SER A 359 0.93 -15.74 -13.10
CA SER A 359 2.16 -15.07 -12.66
C SER A 359 1.93 -13.98 -11.62
N LEU A 360 0.67 -13.62 -11.35
CA LEU A 360 0.31 -12.63 -10.33
C LEU A 360 -0.42 -13.32 -9.17
N GLY A 361 0.21 -13.31 -8.00
CA GLY A 361 -0.38 -13.87 -6.78
C GLY A 361 -1.10 -12.83 -5.95
N VAL A 362 -2.13 -13.25 -5.23
CA VAL A 362 -2.88 -12.44 -4.25
C VAL A 362 -2.35 -12.73 -2.85
N MET A 363 -2.09 -11.69 -2.08
CA MET A 363 -1.58 -11.82 -0.71
C MET A 363 -2.66 -12.33 0.25
N LYS A 364 -2.25 -13.20 1.18
CA LYS A 364 -3.04 -13.66 2.31
C LYS A 364 -2.43 -13.16 3.62
N ASP A 365 -3.22 -13.16 4.69
CA ASP A 365 -2.69 -12.94 6.04
C ASP A 365 -1.64 -14.02 6.39
N PHE A 366 -0.61 -13.65 7.15
CA PHE A 366 0.42 -14.60 7.59
C PHE A 366 -0.09 -15.63 8.62
N GLY A 367 -1.33 -15.47 9.09
CA GLY A 367 -1.99 -16.38 10.01
C GLY A 367 -1.28 -16.47 11.35
N ALA A 368 -1.19 -17.70 11.88
CA ALA A 368 -0.57 -17.98 13.18
C ALA A 368 0.94 -17.65 13.24
N ARG A 369 1.58 -17.36 12.09
CA ARG A 369 3.00 -17.01 12.04
C ARG A 369 3.25 -15.50 11.90
N ASN A 370 2.22 -14.69 11.98
CA ASN A 370 2.35 -13.24 11.85
C ASN A 370 3.43 -12.67 12.81
N ASP A 371 3.43 -13.05 14.07
CA ASP A 371 4.42 -12.57 15.05
C ASP A 371 5.85 -12.94 14.67
N VAL A 372 6.07 -14.13 14.09
CA VAL A 372 7.39 -14.58 13.64
C VAL A 372 7.86 -13.75 12.45
N VAL A 373 6.96 -13.44 11.51
CA VAL A 373 7.25 -12.62 10.33
C VAL A 373 7.54 -11.17 10.75
N VAL A 374 6.73 -10.60 11.66
CA VAL A 374 6.97 -9.27 12.22
C VAL A 374 8.32 -9.19 12.92
N ALA A 375 8.66 -10.18 13.74
CA ALA A 375 9.97 -10.22 14.41
C ALA A 375 11.14 -10.32 13.42
N MET A 376 10.97 -11.04 12.32
CA MET A 376 11.96 -11.06 11.22
C MET A 376 12.10 -9.67 10.59
N TRP A 377 11.00 -8.99 10.29
CA TRP A 377 11.00 -7.65 9.72
C TRP A 377 11.70 -6.63 10.63
N GLU A 378 11.42 -6.66 11.93
CA GLU A 378 12.08 -5.82 12.92
C GLU A 378 13.61 -6.02 12.92
N ARG A 379 14.10 -7.27 12.79
CA ARG A 379 15.53 -7.56 12.65
C ARG A 379 16.10 -6.99 11.35
N VAL A 380 15.38 -7.12 10.23
CA VAL A 380 15.79 -6.52 8.94
C VAL A 380 15.91 -5.01 9.07
N VAL A 381 14.88 -4.33 9.55
CA VAL A 381 14.85 -2.86 9.65
C VAL A 381 15.96 -2.37 10.60
N SER A 382 16.21 -3.05 11.71
CA SER A 382 17.21 -2.67 12.70
C SER A 382 18.65 -3.10 12.36
N SER A 383 18.89 -3.96 11.37
CA SER A 383 20.18 -4.60 11.10
C SER A 383 21.33 -3.64 10.76
N ASN A 384 21.03 -2.41 10.29
CA ASN A 384 22.03 -1.37 10.00
C ASN A 384 22.05 -0.24 11.03
N THR A 385 21.57 -0.46 12.23
CA THR A 385 21.94 0.42 13.34
C THR A 385 23.42 0.14 13.62
N ASP A 386 24.29 0.93 12.95
CA ASP A 386 25.73 0.78 13.06
C ASP A 386 26.12 0.95 14.53
N LEU A 387 26.29 -0.18 15.22
CA LEU A 387 26.73 -0.22 16.62
C LEU A 387 28.04 0.57 16.79
N THR A 388 28.86 0.68 15.75
CA THR A 388 30.07 1.48 15.71
C THR A 388 29.75 2.96 15.87
N THR A 389 28.76 3.48 15.13
CA THR A 389 28.28 4.85 15.25
C THR A 389 27.68 5.12 16.63
N LEU A 390 26.91 4.18 17.17
CA LEU A 390 26.37 4.27 18.54
C LEU A 390 27.48 4.31 19.59
N TRP A 391 28.51 3.43 19.48
CA TRP A 391 29.65 3.43 20.36
C TRP A 391 30.51 4.69 20.23
N ILE A 392 30.66 5.26 19.01
CA ILE A 392 31.34 6.54 18.79
C ILE A 392 30.56 7.68 19.49
N ILE A 393 29.24 7.72 19.34
CA ILE A 393 28.41 8.74 20.01
C ILE A 393 28.52 8.61 21.53
N ILE A 394 28.41 7.40 22.09
CA ILE A 394 28.57 7.13 23.51
C ILE A 394 29.99 7.56 23.99
N GLY A 395 31.01 7.26 23.20
CA GLY A 395 32.38 7.66 23.48
C GLY A 395 32.57 9.16 23.54
N VAL A 396 32.04 9.88 22.56
CA VAL A 396 32.07 11.36 22.49
C VAL A 396 31.35 11.98 23.71
N VAL A 397 30.14 11.49 24.02
CA VAL A 397 29.37 11.97 25.19
C VAL A 397 30.15 11.73 26.49
N ALA A 398 30.74 10.55 26.65
CA ALA A 398 31.56 10.24 27.83
C ALA A 398 32.78 11.20 27.99
N VAL A 399 33.49 11.49 26.89
CA VAL A 399 34.60 12.45 26.87
C VAL A 399 34.14 13.85 27.24
N LEU A 400 33.01 14.30 26.73
CA LEU A 400 32.44 15.64 27.05
C LEU A 400 32.03 15.73 28.52
N VAL A 401 31.44 14.69 29.09
CA VAL A 401 31.09 14.61 30.52
C VAL A 401 32.35 14.67 31.39
N ILE A 402 33.39 13.89 31.05
CA ILE A 402 34.66 13.89 31.78
C ILE A 402 35.33 15.27 31.72
N ALA A 403 35.37 15.90 30.56
CA ALA A 403 35.90 17.25 30.37
C ALA A 403 35.10 18.28 31.19
N GLY A 404 33.80 18.18 31.21
CA GLY A 404 32.90 19.06 32.00
C GLY A 404 33.20 18.90 33.52
N ILE A 405 33.34 17.67 33.99
CA ILE A 405 33.72 17.39 35.41
C ILE A 405 35.09 17.96 35.72
N ALA A 406 36.09 17.77 34.87
CA ALA A 406 37.45 18.31 35.07
C ALA A 406 37.45 19.85 35.15
N ILE A 407 36.75 20.53 34.24
CA ILE A 407 36.60 21.98 34.25
C ILE A 407 35.89 22.44 35.54
N PHE A 408 34.86 21.76 35.97
CA PHE A 408 34.13 22.07 37.21
C PHE A 408 35.06 21.93 38.44
N LEU A 409 35.84 20.86 38.54
CA LEU A 409 36.78 20.63 39.61
C LEU A 409 37.90 21.68 39.63
N VAL A 410 38.46 22.07 38.49
CA VAL A 410 39.46 23.13 38.36
C VAL A 410 38.87 24.49 38.81
N ARG A 411 37.69 24.84 38.36
CA ARG A 411 37.02 26.08 38.80
C ARG A 411 36.69 26.07 40.28
N ARG A 412 36.25 24.96 40.84
CA ARG A 412 35.99 24.80 42.28
C ARG A 412 37.27 24.93 43.12
N ASN A 413 38.40 24.37 42.68
CA ASN A 413 39.68 24.51 43.37
C ASN A 413 40.25 25.93 43.27
N LYS A 414 40.09 26.63 42.14
CA LYS A 414 40.49 28.03 41.97
C LYS A 414 39.71 28.95 42.91
N ASN A 415 38.39 28.75 43.03
CA ASN A 415 37.54 29.52 43.93
C ASN A 415 37.82 29.26 45.43
N ARG A 416 38.35 28.08 45.79
CA ARG A 416 38.80 27.79 47.17
C ARG A 416 40.13 28.43 47.51
N ARG A 417 41.02 28.68 46.51
CA ARG A 417 42.32 29.39 46.73
C ARG A 417 42.17 30.90 46.81
N VAL A 418 41.09 31.50 46.31
CA VAL A 418 40.80 32.93 46.38
C VAL A 418 40.11 33.31 47.70
N LYS A 419 39.61 32.32 48.47
CA LYS A 419 38.96 32.56 49.79
C LYS A 419 39.85 32.22 50.98
N LYS A 420 41.14 31.96 50.77
CA LYS A 420 42.21 31.96 51.78
C LYS A 420 43.14 33.12 51.54
#